data_6d166398001e41ccf1d733e42500f2ac
#
_entry.id   6d166398001e41ccf1d733e42500f2ac
#
_cell.length_a   1.000
_cell.length_b   1.000
_cell.length_c   1.000
_cell.angle_alpha   90.00
_cell.angle_beta   90.00
_cell.angle_gamma   90.00
#
_symmetry.space_group_name_H-M   'P 1'
#
loop_
_entity.id
_entity.type
_entity.pdbx_description
1 polymer ?
#
loop_
_entity_poly.entity_id
_entity_poly.type
_entity_poly.pdbx_seq_one_letter_code
_entity_poly.pdbx_strand_id
1 'polypeptide(L)'
;AGVIVSQFYGAGDENGVQRSAHTALMLALILGIVLTIAGIVFSPAILRWMRTPEEVMNQSVLYLRIYSYGLVFNVIYNMAAGILNAVGNSRRSLMYLAVASFSNIFLDLWLIGGMHMGVEGAAIATDISQVLSCIFALWFLMRVPDIYRINPKKLSIDRTMAGRIIQVGLPTADRKSTR
;
A
#
# COMPACT_ATOMS: atom_id res chain seq x y z
N ALA A 1 -7.79 7.44 -6.86
CA ALA A 1 -6.79 7.47 -7.94
C ALA A 1 -7.20 6.59 -9.13
N GLY A 2 -7.59 5.32 -8.90
CA GLY A 2 -7.96 4.40 -9.99
C GLY A 2 -9.01 4.96 -10.95
N VAL A 3 -10.06 5.61 -10.44
CA VAL A 3 -11.11 6.24 -11.28
C VAL A 3 -10.54 7.29 -12.24
N ILE A 4 -9.60 8.12 -11.79
CA ILE A 4 -9.01 9.16 -12.63
C ILE A 4 -8.11 8.55 -13.69
N VAL A 5 -7.28 7.57 -13.31
CA VAL A 5 -6.42 6.83 -14.25
C VAL A 5 -7.26 6.13 -15.31
N SER A 6 -8.38 5.47 -14.93
CA SER A 6 -9.24 4.78 -15.89
C SER A 6 -9.95 5.75 -16.85
N GLN A 7 -10.32 6.94 -16.41
CA GLN A 7 -10.91 7.97 -17.28
C GLN A 7 -9.94 8.42 -18.37
N PHE A 8 -8.69 8.76 -18.00
CA PHE A 8 -7.67 9.16 -18.98
C PHE A 8 -7.25 7.99 -19.88
N TYR A 9 -7.16 6.77 -19.33
CA TYR A 9 -6.85 5.58 -20.10
C TYR A 9 -7.94 5.28 -21.13
N GLY A 10 -9.22 5.36 -20.76
CA GLY A 10 -10.35 5.18 -21.66
C GLY A 10 -10.47 6.28 -22.73
N ALA A 11 -9.97 7.49 -22.44
CA ALA A 11 -9.92 8.60 -23.38
C ALA A 11 -8.68 8.55 -24.33
N GLY A 12 -7.74 7.62 -24.13
CA GLY A 12 -6.48 7.56 -24.88
C GLY A 12 -5.50 8.71 -24.58
N ASP A 13 -5.70 9.44 -23.48
CA ASP A 13 -4.82 10.55 -23.07
C ASP A 13 -3.60 10.01 -22.30
N GLU A 14 -2.53 9.71 -23.04
CA GLU A 14 -1.27 9.20 -22.47
C GLU A 14 -0.67 10.13 -21.42
N ASN A 15 -0.69 11.43 -21.65
CA ASN A 15 -0.15 12.41 -20.72
C ASN A 15 -0.97 12.46 -19.42
N GLY A 16 -2.30 12.40 -19.54
CA GLY A 16 -3.21 12.35 -18.39
C GLY A 16 -2.99 11.08 -17.55
N VAL A 17 -2.83 9.92 -18.20
CA VAL A 17 -2.52 8.65 -17.51
C VAL A 17 -1.20 8.75 -16.75
N GLN A 18 -0.12 9.20 -17.41
CA GLN A 18 1.19 9.29 -16.77
C GLN A 18 1.18 10.28 -15.60
N ARG A 19 0.63 11.48 -15.78
CA ARG A 19 0.56 12.51 -14.73
C ARG A 19 -0.26 12.02 -13.53
N SER A 20 -1.41 11.40 -13.77
CA SER A 20 -2.25 10.86 -12.70
C SER A 20 -1.59 9.69 -11.97
N ALA A 21 -0.95 8.76 -12.68
CA ALA A 21 -0.26 7.62 -12.08
C ALA A 21 0.96 8.05 -11.24
N HIS A 22 1.81 8.95 -11.77
CA HIS A 22 2.95 9.48 -11.01
C HIS A 22 2.50 10.25 -9.76
N THR A 23 1.50 11.12 -9.89
CA THR A 23 0.95 11.88 -8.75
C THR A 23 0.34 10.94 -7.71
N ALA A 24 -0.38 9.90 -8.13
CA ALA A 24 -0.99 8.92 -7.23
C ALA A 24 0.06 8.16 -6.42
N LEU A 25 1.16 7.72 -7.04
CA LEU A 25 2.25 7.04 -6.33
C LEU A 25 3.00 7.96 -5.37
N MET A 26 3.21 9.23 -5.75
CA MET A 26 3.83 10.21 -4.84
C MET A 26 2.94 10.49 -3.63
N LEU A 27 1.62 10.64 -3.83
CA LEU A 27 0.67 10.77 -2.73
C LEU A 27 0.65 9.51 -1.83
N ALA A 28 0.74 8.33 -2.44
CA ALA A 28 0.83 7.06 -1.70
C ALA A 28 2.10 6.99 -0.85
N LEU A 29 3.24 7.42 -1.38
CA LEU A 29 4.50 7.49 -0.66
C LEU A 29 4.41 8.44 0.54
N ILE A 30 3.90 9.66 0.34
CA ILE A 30 3.75 10.64 1.41
C ILE A 30 2.78 10.13 2.48
N LEU A 31 1.62 9.63 2.08
CA LEU A 31 0.62 9.08 2.99
C LEU A 31 1.18 7.87 3.75
N GLY A 32 1.89 6.98 3.05
CA GLY A 32 2.53 5.81 3.65
C GLY A 32 3.56 6.20 4.72
N ILE A 33 4.40 7.19 4.45
CA ILE A 33 5.38 7.71 5.42
C ILE A 33 4.65 8.32 6.64
N VAL A 34 3.63 9.14 6.41
CA VAL A 34 2.84 9.74 7.50
C VAL A 34 2.18 8.68 8.36
N LEU A 35 1.56 7.66 7.76
CA LEU A 35 0.92 6.56 8.47
C LEU A 35 1.94 5.70 9.23
N THR A 36 3.11 5.46 8.66
CA THR A 36 4.21 4.73 9.31
C THR A 36 4.66 5.48 10.57
N ILE A 37 4.96 6.77 10.46
CA ILE A 37 5.38 7.59 11.60
C ILE A 37 4.27 7.64 12.66
N ALA A 38 3.03 7.87 12.24
CA ALA A 38 1.89 7.90 13.14
C ALA A 38 1.68 6.54 13.85
N GLY A 39 1.78 5.43 13.12
CA GLY A 39 1.66 4.08 13.68
C GLY A 39 2.74 3.79 14.73
N ILE A 40 3.99 4.16 14.47
CA ILE A 40 5.10 3.95 15.41
C ILE A 40 4.93 4.82 16.67
N VAL A 41 4.60 6.11 16.49
CA VAL A 41 4.51 7.07 17.59
C VAL A 41 3.26 6.82 18.45
N PHE A 42 2.11 6.63 17.81
CA PHE A 42 0.82 6.52 18.50
C PHE A 42 0.42 5.09 18.87
N SER A 43 1.21 4.06 18.54
CA SER A 43 0.88 2.67 18.86
C SER A 43 0.48 2.44 20.33
N PRO A 44 1.17 2.99 21.37
CA PRO A 44 0.75 2.79 22.75
C PRO A 44 -0.59 3.48 23.07
N ALA A 45 -0.81 4.67 22.50
CA ALA A 45 -2.05 5.42 22.72
C ALA A 45 -3.25 4.73 22.07
N ILE A 46 -3.09 4.24 20.84
CA ILE A 46 -4.12 3.49 20.11
C ILE A 46 -4.53 2.25 20.89
N LEU A 47 -3.56 1.46 21.37
CA LEU A 47 -3.82 0.22 22.10
C LEU A 47 -4.48 0.48 23.47
N ARG A 48 -4.09 1.56 24.17
CA ARG A 48 -4.77 1.98 25.40
C ARG A 48 -6.21 2.39 25.14
N TRP A 49 -6.46 3.12 24.06
CA TRP A 49 -7.81 3.52 23.67
C TRP A 49 -8.68 2.31 23.30
N MET A 50 -8.09 1.28 22.69
CA MET A 50 -8.73 -0.01 22.41
C MET A 50 -8.93 -0.86 23.66
N ARG A 51 -8.50 -0.40 24.86
CA ARG A 51 -8.56 -1.14 26.13
C ARG A 51 -7.85 -2.49 26.08
N THR A 52 -6.70 -2.54 25.42
CA THR A 52 -5.86 -3.74 25.38
C THR A 52 -5.43 -4.12 26.82
N PRO A 53 -5.57 -5.39 27.25
CA PRO A 53 -5.15 -5.83 28.57
C PRO A 53 -3.65 -5.57 28.82
N GLU A 54 -3.29 -5.20 30.07
CA GLU A 54 -1.90 -4.86 30.41
C GLU A 54 -0.94 -6.04 30.23
N GLU A 55 -1.42 -7.26 30.39
CA GLU A 55 -0.64 -8.50 30.24
C GLU A 55 -0.04 -8.66 28.83
N VAL A 56 -0.77 -8.22 27.79
CA VAL A 56 -0.34 -8.32 26.39
C VAL A 56 0.08 -6.98 25.79
N MET A 57 -0.01 -5.89 26.56
CA MET A 57 0.23 -4.52 26.06
C MET A 57 1.61 -4.38 25.42
N ASN A 58 2.67 -4.85 26.08
CA ASN A 58 4.03 -4.71 25.57
C ASN A 58 4.23 -5.45 24.24
N GLN A 59 3.70 -6.66 24.12
CA GLN A 59 3.78 -7.45 22.88
C GLN A 59 2.96 -6.83 21.77
N SER A 60 1.77 -6.30 22.09
CA SER A 60 0.90 -5.62 21.12
C SER A 60 1.51 -4.33 20.61
N VAL A 61 2.16 -3.53 21.47
CA VAL A 61 2.88 -2.32 21.05
C VAL A 61 4.04 -2.67 20.13
N LEU A 62 4.80 -3.70 20.48
CA LEU A 62 5.93 -4.15 19.66
C LEU A 62 5.46 -4.64 18.28
N TYR A 63 4.42 -5.48 18.24
CA TYR A 63 3.79 -5.93 17.01
C TYR A 63 3.34 -4.75 16.15
N LEU A 64 2.57 -3.82 16.73
CA LEU A 64 2.02 -2.69 15.98
C LEU A 64 3.11 -1.76 15.44
N ARG A 65 4.20 -1.58 16.19
CA ARG A 65 5.35 -0.81 15.74
C ARG A 65 6.06 -1.48 14.56
N ILE A 66 6.36 -2.78 14.66
CA ILE A 66 6.99 -3.51 13.56
C ILE A 66 6.07 -3.47 12.34
N TYR A 67 4.80 -3.83 12.49
CA TYR A 67 3.81 -3.77 11.40
C TYR A 67 3.70 -2.38 10.75
N SER A 68 3.92 -1.31 11.53
CA SER A 68 3.85 0.05 11.01
C SER A 68 4.98 0.37 10.04
N TYR A 69 6.13 -0.29 10.11
CA TYR A 69 7.19 -0.13 9.09
C TYR A 69 6.76 -0.64 7.71
N GLY A 70 5.91 -1.65 7.65
CA GLY A 70 5.34 -2.18 6.41
C GLY A 70 4.27 -1.29 5.78
N LEU A 71 3.66 -0.35 6.53
CA LEU A 71 2.53 0.46 6.03
C LEU A 71 2.87 1.25 4.77
N VAL A 72 4.06 1.84 4.67
CA VAL A 72 4.47 2.59 3.48
C VAL A 72 4.45 1.70 2.23
N PHE A 73 4.95 0.46 2.32
CA PHE A 73 4.97 -0.49 1.21
C PHE A 73 3.55 -0.97 0.87
N ASN A 74 2.72 -1.19 1.88
CA ASN A 74 1.33 -1.56 1.71
C ASN A 74 0.55 -0.47 0.96
N VAL A 75 0.68 0.80 1.35
CA VAL A 75 0.00 1.92 0.70
C VAL A 75 0.46 2.08 -0.75
N ILE A 76 1.77 1.98 -1.01
CA ILE A 76 2.33 2.05 -2.36
C ILE A 76 1.83 0.89 -3.21
N TYR A 77 1.85 -0.34 -2.67
CA TYR A 77 1.32 -1.51 -3.38
C TYR A 77 -0.16 -1.34 -3.73
N ASN A 78 -0.99 -0.92 -2.78
CA ASN A 78 -2.43 -0.69 -3.03
C ASN A 78 -2.66 0.37 -4.11
N MET A 79 -1.84 1.42 -4.15
CA MET A 79 -1.92 2.43 -5.20
C MET A 79 -1.50 1.86 -6.57
N ALA A 80 -0.40 1.10 -6.62
CA ALA A 80 0.08 0.42 -7.82
C ALA A 80 -0.96 -0.60 -8.34
N ALA A 81 -1.55 -1.40 -7.45
CA ALA A 81 -2.65 -2.30 -7.77
C ALA A 81 -3.88 -1.56 -8.29
N GLY A 82 -4.20 -0.40 -7.70
CA GLY A 82 -5.27 0.48 -8.17
C GLY A 82 -5.04 1.00 -9.59
N ILE A 83 -3.80 1.33 -9.94
CA ILE A 83 -3.42 1.73 -11.32
C ILE A 83 -3.58 0.54 -12.27
N LEU A 84 -3.08 -0.65 -11.90
CA LEU A 84 -3.21 -1.86 -12.73
C LEU A 84 -4.67 -2.24 -12.96
N ASN A 85 -5.50 -2.14 -11.94
CA ASN A 85 -6.94 -2.41 -12.06
C ASN A 85 -7.65 -1.37 -12.93
N ALA A 86 -7.24 -0.10 -12.86
CA ALA A 86 -7.78 0.99 -13.65
C ALA A 86 -7.56 0.82 -15.16
N VAL A 87 -6.44 0.21 -15.54
CA VAL A 87 -6.09 -0.08 -16.95
C VAL A 87 -6.52 -1.49 -17.40
N GLY A 88 -7.34 -2.18 -16.58
CA GLY A 88 -7.86 -3.52 -16.91
C GLY A 88 -6.89 -4.68 -16.64
N ASN A 89 -5.72 -4.43 -16.04
CA ASN A 89 -4.71 -5.46 -15.77
C ASN A 89 -4.81 -6.03 -14.34
N SER A 90 -6.03 -6.32 -13.90
CA SER A 90 -6.33 -6.85 -12.55
C SER A 90 -5.68 -8.21 -12.27
N ARG A 91 -5.47 -9.03 -13.31
CA ARG A 91 -4.79 -10.33 -13.18
C ARG A 91 -3.39 -10.21 -12.59
N ARG A 92 -2.64 -9.19 -12.99
CA ARG A 92 -1.28 -8.92 -12.46
C ARG A 92 -1.34 -8.49 -10.99
N SER A 93 -2.25 -7.59 -10.65
CA SER A 93 -2.47 -7.17 -9.27
C SER A 93 -2.78 -8.37 -8.35
N LEU A 94 -3.71 -9.23 -8.76
CA LEU A 94 -4.05 -10.45 -8.01
C LEU A 94 -2.87 -11.43 -7.89
N MET A 95 -2.08 -11.58 -8.95
CA MET A 95 -0.91 -12.45 -8.93
C MET A 95 0.13 -11.97 -7.89
N TYR A 96 0.41 -10.68 -7.81
CA TYR A 96 1.36 -10.14 -6.83
C TYR A 96 0.83 -10.26 -5.39
N LEU A 97 -0.49 -10.10 -5.21
CA LEU A 97 -1.13 -10.35 -3.92
C LEU A 97 -1.01 -11.83 -3.51
N ALA A 98 -1.24 -12.75 -4.45
CA ALA A 98 -1.11 -14.17 -4.20
C ALA A 98 0.34 -14.55 -3.81
N VAL A 99 1.34 -14.06 -4.55
CA VAL A 99 2.75 -14.27 -4.22
C VAL A 99 3.08 -13.76 -2.82
N ALA A 100 2.60 -12.54 -2.47
CA ALA A 100 2.78 -11.99 -1.13
C ALA A 100 2.14 -12.85 -0.05
N SER A 101 0.91 -13.34 -0.29
CA SER A 101 0.20 -14.20 0.67
C SER A 101 0.89 -15.54 0.89
N PHE A 102 1.35 -16.18 -0.17
CA PHE A 102 2.14 -17.42 -0.04
C PHE A 102 3.47 -17.18 0.67
N SER A 103 4.17 -16.08 0.35
CA SER A 103 5.41 -15.71 1.03
C SER A 103 5.17 -15.42 2.52
N ASN A 104 4.06 -14.76 2.86
CA ASN A 104 3.69 -14.52 4.26
C ASN A 104 3.47 -15.81 5.03
N ILE A 105 2.67 -16.74 4.50
CA ILE A 105 2.43 -18.04 5.14
C ILE A 105 3.76 -18.80 5.34
N PHE A 106 4.62 -18.83 4.34
CA PHE A 106 5.92 -19.49 4.44
C PHE A 106 6.81 -18.84 5.50
N LEU A 107 6.88 -17.52 5.52
CA LEU A 107 7.66 -16.76 6.50
C LEU A 107 7.11 -16.92 7.92
N ASP A 108 5.78 -16.95 8.08
CA ASP A 108 5.15 -17.20 9.38
C ASP A 108 5.55 -18.57 9.93
N LEU A 109 5.46 -19.61 9.11
CA LEU A 109 5.86 -20.96 9.49
C LEU A 109 7.36 -21.02 9.86
N TRP A 110 8.20 -20.32 9.12
CA TRP A 110 9.64 -20.31 9.37
C TRP A 110 10.02 -19.49 10.58
N LEU A 111 9.52 -18.24 10.70
CA LEU A 111 9.89 -17.33 11.79
C LEU A 111 9.23 -17.72 13.11
N ILE A 112 7.95 -18.12 13.08
CA ILE A 112 7.22 -18.50 14.28
C ILE A 112 7.50 -19.95 14.67
N GLY A 113 7.36 -20.87 13.70
CA GLY A 113 7.52 -22.31 13.94
C GLY A 113 8.97 -22.74 14.03
N GLY A 114 9.85 -22.22 13.16
CA GLY A 114 11.26 -22.59 13.11
C GLY A 114 12.16 -21.81 14.06
N MET A 115 12.02 -20.49 14.10
CA MET A 115 12.86 -19.60 14.91
C MET A 115 12.26 -19.22 16.26
N HIS A 116 11.01 -19.62 16.54
CA HIS A 116 10.29 -19.34 17.78
C HIS A 116 10.19 -17.85 18.13
N MET A 117 10.11 -16.97 17.11
CA MET A 117 10.06 -15.51 17.29
C MET A 117 8.71 -15.01 17.84
N GLY A 118 7.68 -15.84 17.92
CA GLY A 118 6.39 -15.46 18.45
C GLY A 118 5.71 -14.34 17.63
N VAL A 119 5.15 -13.35 18.34
CA VAL A 119 4.37 -12.24 17.76
C VAL A 119 5.23 -11.34 16.85
N GLU A 120 6.49 -11.15 17.18
CA GLU A 120 7.43 -10.37 16.38
C GLU A 120 7.66 -11.00 14.99
N GLY A 121 7.78 -12.34 14.96
CA GLY A 121 7.93 -13.09 13.73
C GLY A 121 6.76 -12.87 12.76
N ALA A 122 5.53 -12.87 13.27
CA ALA A 122 4.34 -12.60 12.48
C ALA A 122 4.33 -11.19 11.85
N ALA A 123 4.73 -10.17 12.63
CA ALA A 123 4.82 -8.80 12.12
C ALA A 123 5.88 -8.68 11.03
N ILE A 124 7.07 -9.25 11.25
CA ILE A 124 8.18 -9.24 10.28
C ILE A 124 7.79 -10.00 9.00
N ALA A 125 7.16 -11.17 9.12
CA ALA A 125 6.68 -11.93 7.96
C ALA A 125 5.71 -11.12 7.10
N THR A 126 4.80 -10.40 7.74
CA THR A 126 3.84 -9.52 7.07
C THR A 126 4.55 -8.38 6.36
N ASP A 127 5.47 -7.68 7.02
CA ASP A 127 6.22 -6.57 6.43
C ASP A 127 7.06 -7.01 5.23
N ILE A 128 7.79 -8.12 5.34
CA ILE A 128 8.58 -8.68 4.23
C ILE A 128 7.66 -8.99 3.04
N SER A 129 6.50 -9.57 3.28
CA SER A 129 5.53 -9.92 2.23
C SER A 129 4.95 -8.68 1.55
N GLN A 130 4.71 -7.60 2.30
CA GLN A 130 4.29 -6.31 1.76
C GLN A 130 5.38 -5.64 0.92
N VAL A 131 6.63 -5.66 1.38
CA VAL A 131 7.78 -5.19 0.59
C VAL A 131 7.89 -5.96 -0.72
N LEU A 132 7.76 -7.27 -0.68
CA LEU A 132 7.87 -8.13 -1.86
C LEU A 132 6.80 -7.81 -2.89
N SER A 133 5.52 -7.71 -2.49
CA SER A 133 4.42 -7.32 -3.38
C SER A 133 4.60 -5.91 -3.96
N CYS A 134 5.08 -4.97 -3.15
CA CYS A 134 5.38 -3.60 -3.57
C CYS A 134 6.47 -3.59 -4.65
N ILE A 135 7.57 -4.31 -4.43
CA ILE A 135 8.67 -4.42 -5.39
C ILE A 135 8.18 -4.99 -6.72
N PHE A 136 7.43 -6.09 -6.70
CA PHE A 136 6.93 -6.71 -7.93
C PHE A 136 5.97 -5.78 -8.69
N ALA A 137 5.06 -5.11 -7.99
CA ALA A 137 4.11 -4.20 -8.62
C ALA A 137 4.83 -2.99 -9.24
N LEU A 138 5.77 -2.37 -8.53
CA LEU A 138 6.55 -1.25 -9.04
C LEU A 138 7.47 -1.65 -10.18
N TRP A 139 8.16 -2.79 -10.05
CA TRP A 139 9.03 -3.32 -11.09
C TRP A 139 8.27 -3.54 -12.41
N PHE A 140 7.06 -4.11 -12.33
CA PHE A 140 6.21 -4.28 -13.50
C PHE A 140 5.80 -2.93 -14.09
N LEU A 141 5.31 -1.99 -13.27
CA LEU A 141 4.90 -0.65 -13.74
C LEU A 141 6.05 0.15 -14.37
N MET A 142 7.29 -0.10 -13.95
CA MET A 142 8.47 0.54 -14.55
C MET A 142 8.89 -0.09 -15.88
N ARG A 143 8.56 -1.36 -16.10
CA ARG A 143 9.01 -2.12 -17.30
C ARG A 143 7.95 -2.33 -18.38
N VAL A 144 6.68 -2.15 -18.03
CA VAL A 144 5.60 -2.34 -18.99
C VAL A 144 5.77 -1.41 -20.21
N PRO A 145 5.67 -1.93 -21.46
CA PRO A 145 5.71 -1.11 -22.66
C PRO A 145 4.32 -0.56 -22.97
N ASP A 146 3.77 0.30 -22.12
CA ASP A 146 2.41 0.84 -22.23
C ASP A 146 2.36 2.28 -21.70
N ILE A 147 1.28 2.99 -22.00
CA ILE A 147 1.07 4.40 -21.65
C ILE A 147 1.07 4.65 -20.13
N TYR A 148 0.77 3.64 -19.32
CA TYR A 148 0.83 3.72 -17.85
C TYR A 148 2.18 3.36 -17.24
N ARG A 149 3.25 3.27 -18.08
CA ARG A 149 4.61 3.05 -17.60
C ARG A 149 5.06 4.17 -16.67
N ILE A 150 5.57 3.78 -15.51
CA ILE A 150 6.09 4.72 -14.52
C ILE A 150 7.59 4.91 -14.72
N ASN A 151 7.99 6.18 -14.80
CA ASN A 151 9.40 6.55 -14.83
C ASN A 151 9.80 7.16 -13.48
N PRO A 152 10.64 6.49 -12.68
CA PRO A 152 11.02 6.99 -11.36
C PRO A 152 11.77 8.33 -11.41
N LYS A 153 12.40 8.66 -12.55
CA LYS A 153 13.09 9.96 -12.74
C LYS A 153 12.14 11.12 -13.04
N LYS A 154 10.89 10.83 -13.43
CA LYS A 154 9.85 11.82 -13.77
C LYS A 154 8.72 11.87 -12.74
N LEU A 155 8.91 11.25 -11.58
CA LEU A 155 7.94 11.33 -10.47
C LEU A 155 7.78 12.80 -10.05
N SER A 156 6.60 13.33 -10.25
CA SER A 156 6.24 14.70 -9.90
C SER A 156 4.82 14.76 -9.37
N ILE A 157 4.56 15.67 -8.44
CA ILE A 157 3.21 15.93 -7.95
C ILE A 157 2.60 17.03 -8.82
N ASP A 158 1.60 16.64 -9.59
CA ASP A 158 0.75 17.61 -10.26
C ASP A 158 -0.36 18.04 -9.28
N ARG A 159 -0.33 19.31 -8.88
CA ARG A 159 -1.29 19.88 -7.90
C ARG A 159 -2.74 19.73 -8.34
N THR A 160 -3.01 19.86 -9.64
CA THR A 160 -4.34 19.70 -10.21
C THR A 160 -4.82 18.25 -10.13
N MET A 161 -3.94 17.30 -10.47
CA MET A 161 -4.23 15.87 -10.36
C MET A 161 -4.35 15.42 -8.90
N ALA A 162 -3.48 15.92 -8.00
CA ALA A 162 -3.57 15.65 -6.58
C ALA A 162 -4.92 16.10 -6.00
N GLY A 163 -5.36 17.32 -6.33
CA GLY A 163 -6.67 17.82 -5.92
C GLY A 163 -7.83 16.95 -6.41
N ARG A 164 -7.81 16.52 -7.68
CA ARG A 164 -8.82 15.60 -8.24
C ARG A 164 -8.81 14.22 -7.57
N ILE A 165 -7.62 13.66 -7.30
CA ILE A 165 -7.48 12.36 -6.62
C ILE A 165 -8.09 12.42 -5.22
N ILE A 166 -7.81 13.47 -4.47
CA ILE A 166 -8.34 13.69 -3.11
C ILE A 166 -9.85 13.91 -3.17
N GLN A 167 -10.32 14.79 -4.08
CA GLN A 167 -11.74 15.09 -4.23
C GLN A 167 -12.60 13.88 -4.59
N VAL A 168 -12.10 12.98 -5.44
CA VAL A 168 -12.80 11.75 -5.81
C VAL A 168 -12.64 10.67 -4.73
N GLY A 169 -11.54 10.71 -3.95
CA GLY A 169 -11.28 9.74 -2.89
C GLY A 169 -12.14 9.94 -1.64
N LEU A 170 -12.31 11.18 -1.20
CA LEU A 170 -13.07 11.51 0.01
C LEU A 170 -14.56 11.09 -0.04
N PRO A 171 -15.35 11.39 -1.08
CA PRO A 171 -16.76 10.98 -1.14
C PRO A 171 -16.96 9.46 -1.23
N THR A 172 -16.00 8.72 -1.79
CA THR A 172 -16.06 7.25 -1.84
C THR A 172 -15.80 6.60 -0.49
N ALA A 173 -15.05 7.25 0.39
CA ALA A 173 -14.85 6.78 1.76
C ALA A 173 -16.12 6.95 2.61
N ASP A 174 -16.84 8.06 2.42
CA ASP A 174 -18.07 8.36 3.16
C ASP A 174 -19.24 7.43 2.77
N ARG A 175 -19.36 7.04 1.49
CA ARG A 175 -20.40 6.09 1.02
C ARG A 175 -20.22 4.66 1.55
N LYS A 176 -19.03 4.24 1.96
CA LYS A 176 -18.82 2.92 2.58
C LYS A 176 -19.14 2.90 4.07
N SER A 177 -19.20 4.06 4.72
CA SER A 177 -19.52 4.17 6.16
C SER A 177 -21.01 4.18 6.46
N THR A 178 -21.87 4.29 5.46
CA THR A 178 -23.34 4.41 5.61
C THR A 178 -24.13 3.18 5.15
N ARG A 179 -23.48 2.02 5.05
CA ARG A 179 -24.17 0.73 4.76
C ARG A 179 -23.91 -0.33 5.80
#